data_64b404f614cc6b7dbdc4fd17da4401e8
#
_entry.id   64b404f614cc6b7dbdc4fd17da4401e8
#
_cell.length_a   1.000
_cell.length_b   1.000
_cell.length_c   1.000
_cell.angle_alpha   90.00
_cell.angle_beta   90.00
_cell.angle_gamma   90.00
#
_symmetry.space_group_name_H-M   'P 1'
#
loop_
_entity.id
_entity.type
_entity.pdbx_description
1 polymer ?
#
loop_
_entity_poly.entity_id
_entity_poly.type
_entity_poly.pdbx_seq_one_letter_code
_entity_poly.pdbx_strand_id
1 'polypeptide(L)'
;MSQSARKYLIAGNWKMNLNSEEGASLAKDVVSLVGPQTDVAVCVCPTFTTLESVSKVVSGSNVQLGAQNMHFEVSGAYTGEISAEMLRHLFTNFVILGHSERREYFGETDTIVNKKTHAALNANLKPIVCIGETLEEREAGKVNEVIKTQLEGALVGVTAEAADALVLAYEPVWAIGTGKTATPEMAEEVHAEIRLLLTGLIGAHAAEKVRILYGGSMKPENADKLLAQKNIDGGLIGGAALKANSFAALVESAQKLSK
;
A
#
# COMPACT_ATOMS: atom_id res chain seq x y z
N MET A 1 -7.55 -7.87 -25.84
CA MET A 1 -7.00 -6.60 -25.29
C MET A 1 -5.98 -7.01 -24.25
N SER A 2 -4.70 -6.69 -24.42
CA SER A 2 -3.66 -7.07 -23.47
C SER A 2 -3.96 -6.41 -22.13
N GLN A 3 -4.07 -7.23 -21.10
CA GLN A 3 -4.12 -6.76 -19.72
C GLN A 3 -2.90 -5.86 -19.48
N SER A 4 -3.08 -4.72 -18.87
CA SER A 4 -2.01 -3.76 -18.56
C SER A 4 -0.84 -4.47 -17.88
N ALA A 5 0.38 -4.19 -18.33
CA ALA A 5 1.63 -4.83 -17.87
C ALA A 5 2.05 -4.41 -16.43
N ARG A 6 1.11 -3.95 -15.58
CA ARG A 6 1.40 -3.62 -14.18
C ARG A 6 1.55 -4.91 -13.37
N LYS A 7 2.72 -5.07 -12.78
CA LYS A 7 3.01 -6.19 -11.88
C LYS A 7 2.21 -6.06 -10.59
N TYR A 8 1.48 -7.10 -10.19
CA TYR A 8 0.77 -7.12 -8.92
C TYR A 8 1.72 -6.85 -7.75
N LEU A 9 1.20 -6.14 -6.73
CA LEU A 9 1.86 -5.91 -5.45
C LEU A 9 0.96 -6.39 -4.31
N ILE A 10 1.44 -7.35 -3.53
CA ILE A 10 0.81 -7.78 -2.28
C ILE A 10 1.65 -7.23 -1.12
N ALA A 11 1.12 -6.21 -0.44
CA ALA A 11 1.79 -5.51 0.67
C ALA A 11 1.08 -5.82 1.99
N GLY A 12 1.80 -6.36 2.96
CA GLY A 12 1.30 -6.71 4.28
C GLY A 12 1.53 -5.58 5.28
N ASN A 13 0.49 -4.83 5.62
CA ASN A 13 0.50 -3.87 6.72
C ASN A 13 0.25 -4.62 8.04
N TRP A 14 1.29 -4.83 8.83
CA TRP A 14 1.17 -5.55 10.11
C TRP A 14 0.54 -4.71 11.22
N LYS A 15 0.35 -3.40 10.97
CA LYS A 15 -0.20 -2.45 11.94
C LYS A 15 0.58 -2.50 13.26
N MET A 16 -0.05 -2.24 14.40
CA MET A 16 0.58 -2.25 15.72
C MET A 16 0.53 -3.67 16.31
N ASN A 17 1.25 -4.60 15.68
CA ASN A 17 1.34 -5.99 16.10
C ASN A 17 2.78 -6.48 16.02
N LEU A 18 3.08 -7.51 16.82
CA LEU A 18 4.31 -8.27 16.86
C LEU A 18 5.50 -7.49 17.44
N ASN A 19 6.20 -8.16 18.36
CA ASN A 19 7.52 -7.74 18.80
C ASN A 19 8.61 -8.16 17.79
N SER A 20 9.86 -7.84 18.07
CA SER A 20 10.99 -8.06 17.17
C SER A 20 11.21 -9.55 16.83
N GLU A 21 11.03 -10.44 17.80
CA GLU A 21 11.21 -11.90 17.60
C GLU A 21 10.05 -12.50 16.82
N GLU A 22 8.82 -12.17 17.21
CA GLU A 22 7.61 -12.62 16.51
C GLU A 22 7.58 -12.14 15.06
N GLY A 23 7.95 -10.87 14.81
CA GLY A 23 8.01 -10.30 13.47
C GLY A 23 9.08 -10.96 12.61
N ALA A 24 10.26 -11.25 13.16
CA ALA A 24 11.30 -12.00 12.46
C ALA A 24 10.84 -13.43 12.13
N SER A 25 10.14 -14.10 13.05
CA SER A 25 9.58 -15.43 12.82
C SER A 25 8.53 -15.40 11.68
N LEU A 26 7.58 -14.48 11.74
CA LEU A 26 6.57 -14.34 10.69
C LEU A 26 7.21 -14.03 9.34
N ALA A 27 8.19 -13.12 9.28
CA ALA A 27 8.91 -12.79 8.06
C ALA A 27 9.61 -14.02 7.46
N LYS A 28 10.24 -14.86 8.29
CA LYS A 28 10.89 -16.11 7.87
C LYS A 28 9.90 -17.08 7.23
N ASP A 29 8.72 -17.24 7.83
CA ASP A 29 7.68 -18.12 7.29
C ASP A 29 7.14 -17.55 5.96
N VAL A 30 6.93 -16.23 5.86
CA VAL A 30 6.52 -15.57 4.61
C VAL A 30 7.57 -15.77 3.53
N VAL A 31 8.86 -15.54 3.81
CA VAL A 31 9.96 -15.75 2.84
C VAL A 31 9.98 -17.20 2.34
N SER A 32 9.82 -18.15 3.27
CA SER A 32 9.80 -19.59 2.92
C SER A 32 8.64 -19.96 2.00
N LEU A 33 7.43 -19.44 2.28
CA LEU A 33 6.22 -19.76 1.52
C LEU A 33 6.15 -19.03 0.17
N VAL A 34 6.60 -17.78 0.11
CA VAL A 34 6.66 -17.00 -1.14
C VAL A 34 7.70 -17.59 -2.09
N GLY A 35 8.81 -18.09 -1.55
CA GLY A 35 9.86 -18.74 -2.34
C GLY A 35 10.56 -17.81 -3.35
N PRO A 36 11.18 -18.35 -4.40
CA PRO A 36 11.97 -17.59 -5.39
C PRO A 36 11.13 -16.95 -6.50
N GLN A 37 9.80 -16.91 -6.39
CA GLN A 37 8.94 -16.32 -7.42
C GLN A 37 9.22 -14.82 -7.62
N THR A 38 9.10 -14.35 -8.86
CA THR A 38 9.30 -12.95 -9.24
C THR A 38 8.12 -12.34 -9.99
N ASP A 39 7.04 -13.10 -10.21
CA ASP A 39 5.87 -12.67 -11.00
C ASP A 39 5.04 -11.61 -10.25
N VAL A 40 5.01 -11.69 -8.92
CA VAL A 40 4.31 -10.77 -8.02
C VAL A 40 5.32 -10.06 -7.12
N ALA A 41 5.18 -8.76 -6.96
CA ALA A 41 5.93 -8.01 -5.95
C ALA A 41 5.31 -8.27 -4.57
N VAL A 42 6.13 -8.61 -3.59
CA VAL A 42 5.69 -8.91 -2.22
C VAL A 42 6.40 -7.97 -1.25
N CYS A 43 5.66 -7.36 -0.33
CA CYS A 43 6.18 -6.44 0.66
C CYS A 43 5.58 -6.74 2.03
N VAL A 44 6.38 -6.62 3.09
CA VAL A 44 5.91 -6.66 4.49
C VAL A 44 6.27 -5.36 5.17
N CYS A 45 5.30 -4.77 5.90
CA CYS A 45 5.44 -3.49 6.57
C CYS A 45 5.26 -3.68 8.10
N PRO A 46 6.33 -4.04 8.83
CA PRO A 46 6.32 -4.18 10.29
C PRO A 46 6.32 -2.82 11.00
N THR A 47 6.18 -2.83 12.33
CA THR A 47 6.41 -1.64 13.18
C THR A 47 7.87 -1.20 13.15
N PHE A 48 8.18 0.05 13.51
CA PHE A 48 9.55 0.57 13.53
C PHE A 48 10.47 -0.25 14.47
N THR A 49 9.95 -0.70 15.62
CA THR A 49 10.71 -1.52 16.57
C THR A 49 11.06 -2.92 16.05
N THR A 50 10.38 -3.37 14.99
CA THR A 50 10.54 -4.70 14.40
C THR A 50 11.28 -4.63 13.04
N LEU A 51 11.41 -3.43 12.47
CA LEU A 51 11.91 -3.20 11.12
C LEU A 51 13.32 -3.76 10.91
N GLU A 52 14.25 -3.54 11.85
CA GLU A 52 15.64 -4.03 11.74
C GLU A 52 15.72 -5.55 11.76
N SER A 53 14.97 -6.22 12.64
CA SER A 53 14.98 -7.68 12.71
C SER A 53 14.39 -8.31 11.43
N VAL A 54 13.31 -7.74 10.91
CA VAL A 54 12.69 -8.20 9.65
C VAL A 54 13.60 -7.92 8.46
N SER A 55 14.28 -6.77 8.40
CA SER A 55 15.26 -6.44 7.36
C SER A 55 16.30 -7.54 7.18
N LYS A 56 16.86 -8.04 8.29
CA LYS A 56 17.86 -9.12 8.29
C LYS A 56 17.31 -10.41 7.72
N VAL A 57 16.03 -10.72 7.98
CA VAL A 57 15.37 -11.95 7.51
C VAL A 57 15.03 -11.88 6.02
N VAL A 58 14.51 -10.75 5.54
CA VAL A 58 14.09 -10.64 4.12
C VAL A 58 15.27 -10.38 3.18
N SER A 59 16.44 -10.07 3.71
CA SER A 59 17.65 -9.83 2.93
C SER A 59 17.99 -11.02 2.02
N GLY A 60 18.19 -10.73 0.73
CA GLY A 60 18.49 -11.76 -0.27
C GLY A 60 17.26 -12.58 -0.74
N SER A 61 16.06 -12.27 -0.25
CA SER A 61 14.80 -12.89 -0.71
C SER A 61 14.04 -11.99 -1.69
N ASN A 62 12.95 -12.49 -2.25
CA ASN A 62 12.03 -11.72 -3.10
C ASN A 62 10.98 -10.92 -2.29
N VAL A 63 10.98 -11.03 -0.97
CA VAL A 63 10.11 -10.24 -0.09
C VAL A 63 10.80 -8.92 0.23
N GLN A 64 10.14 -7.83 -0.10
CA GLN A 64 10.64 -6.47 0.12
C GLN A 64 10.19 -5.95 1.49
N LEU A 65 10.96 -5.00 2.03
CA LEU A 65 10.65 -4.34 3.29
C LEU A 65 9.91 -3.04 3.03
N GLY A 66 8.86 -2.77 3.80
CA GLY A 66 8.14 -1.51 3.86
C GLY A 66 8.07 -0.98 5.28
N ALA A 67 7.80 0.31 5.42
CA ALA A 67 7.50 0.96 6.69
C ALA A 67 6.03 1.39 6.74
N GLN A 68 5.48 1.55 7.95
CA GLN A 68 4.07 1.92 8.15
C GLN A 68 3.83 3.43 8.13
N ASN A 69 4.91 4.23 8.20
CA ASN A 69 4.89 5.69 8.21
C ASN A 69 6.33 6.23 8.11
N MET A 70 6.48 7.52 7.87
CA MET A 70 7.72 8.29 8.05
C MET A 70 7.41 9.77 8.26
N HIS A 71 8.38 10.53 8.78
CA HIS A 71 8.35 11.98 8.81
C HIS A 71 8.87 12.55 7.48
N PHE A 72 8.48 13.76 7.14
CA PHE A 72 8.90 14.42 5.90
C PHE A 72 10.20 15.20 6.03
N GLU A 73 10.65 15.52 7.24
CA GLU A 73 11.95 16.16 7.46
C GLU A 73 13.07 15.13 7.45
N VAL A 74 14.24 15.56 6.98
CA VAL A 74 15.43 14.70 6.86
C VAL A 74 16.02 14.36 8.22
N SER A 75 16.04 15.34 9.13
CA SER A 75 16.54 15.19 10.51
C SER A 75 16.11 16.39 11.34
N GLY A 76 16.36 16.38 12.66
CA GLY A 76 16.17 17.53 13.51
C GLY A 76 15.40 17.26 14.80
N ALA A 77 14.80 18.31 15.36
CA ALA A 77 14.10 18.28 16.64
C ALA A 77 12.65 17.76 16.48
N TYR A 78 12.52 16.50 16.08
CA TYR A 78 11.26 15.79 15.85
C TYR A 78 11.23 14.52 16.70
N THR A 79 11.18 14.68 18.01
CA THR A 79 11.26 13.59 19.00
C THR A 79 10.24 12.49 18.68
N GLY A 80 10.71 11.26 18.49
CA GLY A 80 9.88 10.08 18.21
C GLY A 80 9.63 9.81 16.71
N GLU A 81 10.02 10.71 15.80
CA GLU A 81 9.82 10.54 14.37
C GLU A 81 10.97 9.76 13.70
N ILE A 82 10.64 9.16 12.56
CA ILE A 82 11.55 8.36 11.75
C ILE A 82 11.70 9.01 10.38
N SER A 83 12.94 9.32 9.98
CA SER A 83 13.21 9.93 8.67
C SER A 83 13.31 8.89 7.56
N ALA A 84 13.20 9.35 6.30
CA ALA A 84 13.40 8.51 5.13
C ALA A 84 14.80 7.88 5.09
N GLU A 85 15.83 8.61 5.52
CA GLU A 85 17.23 8.13 5.56
C GLU A 85 17.37 6.96 6.54
N MET A 86 16.75 7.03 7.73
CA MET A 86 16.74 5.93 8.70
C MET A 86 16.09 4.67 8.10
N LEU A 87 15.02 4.83 7.34
CA LEU A 87 14.37 3.72 6.63
C LEU A 87 15.27 3.13 5.53
N ARG A 88 15.90 4.00 4.73
CA ARG A 88 16.83 3.57 3.66
C ARG A 88 18.02 2.81 4.20
N HIS A 89 18.53 3.19 5.38
CA HIS A 89 19.62 2.49 6.05
C HIS A 89 19.26 1.02 6.36
N LEU A 90 17.99 0.72 6.60
CA LEU A 90 17.44 -0.64 6.79
C LEU A 90 17.00 -1.32 5.49
N PHE A 91 17.39 -0.78 4.32
CA PHE A 91 17.00 -1.29 3.01
C PHE A 91 15.48 -1.33 2.76
N THR A 92 14.75 -0.45 3.43
CA THR A 92 13.30 -0.28 3.19
C THR A 92 13.07 0.19 1.75
N ASN A 93 12.11 -0.43 1.07
CA ASN A 93 11.73 -0.12 -0.32
C ASN A 93 10.44 0.69 -0.39
N PHE A 94 9.45 0.37 0.46
CA PHE A 94 8.13 0.98 0.46
C PHE A 94 7.86 1.73 1.77
N VAL A 95 6.94 2.69 1.71
CA VAL A 95 6.40 3.32 2.91
C VAL A 95 4.92 3.62 2.74
N ILE A 96 4.09 3.21 3.71
CA ILE A 96 2.66 3.53 3.75
C ILE A 96 2.51 4.95 4.26
N LEU A 97 1.74 5.78 3.55
CA LEU A 97 1.51 7.19 3.87
C LEU A 97 0.01 7.50 3.84
N GLY A 98 -0.45 8.27 4.84
CA GLY A 98 -1.85 8.71 4.90
C GLY A 98 -2.85 7.57 5.09
N HIS A 99 -2.44 6.45 5.72
CA HIS A 99 -3.36 5.36 6.06
C HIS A 99 -4.56 5.90 6.85
N SER A 100 -5.75 5.36 6.61
CA SER A 100 -7.00 5.83 7.23
C SER A 100 -6.91 5.97 8.76
N GLU A 101 -6.27 5.03 9.46
CA GLU A 101 -6.04 5.11 10.89
C GLU A 101 -5.20 6.33 11.29
N ARG A 102 -4.23 6.74 10.45
CA ARG A 102 -3.41 7.91 10.73
C ARG A 102 -4.14 9.21 10.45
N ARG A 103 -4.99 9.23 9.45
CA ARG A 103 -5.90 10.36 9.19
C ARG A 103 -6.87 10.55 10.35
N GLU A 104 -7.47 9.49 10.82
CA GLU A 104 -8.49 9.50 11.88
C GLU A 104 -7.91 9.77 13.27
N TYR A 105 -6.87 9.02 13.67
CA TYR A 105 -6.39 9.04 15.06
C TYR A 105 -5.23 10.01 15.29
N PHE A 106 -4.48 10.36 14.26
CA PHE A 106 -3.28 11.19 14.35
C PHE A 106 -3.36 12.48 13.54
N GLY A 107 -4.51 12.78 12.95
CA GLY A 107 -4.77 14.06 12.26
C GLY A 107 -3.92 14.29 11.01
N GLU A 108 -3.48 13.22 10.32
CA GLU A 108 -2.76 13.37 9.06
C GLU A 108 -3.67 13.94 7.97
N THR A 109 -3.37 15.16 7.53
CA THR A 109 -4.06 15.85 6.43
C THR A 109 -3.43 15.52 5.08
N ASP A 110 -4.13 15.80 3.97
CA ASP A 110 -3.57 15.63 2.62
C ASP A 110 -2.29 16.42 2.42
N THR A 111 -2.18 17.61 3.01
CA THR A 111 -0.95 18.42 2.99
C THR A 111 0.22 17.72 3.68
N ILE A 112 -0.01 17.05 4.81
CA ILE A 112 1.02 16.26 5.50
C ILE A 112 1.40 15.05 4.66
N VAL A 113 0.41 14.36 4.09
CA VAL A 113 0.65 13.20 3.21
C VAL A 113 1.43 13.62 1.97
N ASN A 114 1.12 14.77 1.37
CA ASN A 114 1.87 15.32 0.24
C ASN A 114 3.35 15.55 0.58
N LYS A 115 3.64 16.23 1.70
CA LYS A 115 5.03 16.44 2.15
C LYS A 115 5.78 15.12 2.32
N LYS A 116 5.13 14.12 2.93
CA LYS A 116 5.70 12.77 3.10
C LYS A 116 5.90 12.06 1.77
N THR A 117 4.98 12.21 0.81
CA THR A 117 5.07 11.64 -0.53
C THR A 117 6.31 12.16 -1.26
N HIS A 118 6.51 13.49 -1.26
CA HIS A 118 7.71 14.09 -1.84
C HIS A 118 8.99 13.65 -1.14
N ALA A 119 9.01 13.63 0.19
CA ALA A 119 10.17 13.18 0.95
C ALA A 119 10.52 11.71 0.67
N ALA A 120 9.53 10.84 0.53
CA ALA A 120 9.72 9.44 0.18
C ALA A 120 10.31 9.28 -1.23
N LEU A 121 9.72 9.96 -2.22
CA LEU A 121 10.20 9.93 -3.62
C LEU A 121 11.63 10.46 -3.72
N ASN A 122 11.95 11.58 -3.07
CA ASN A 122 13.29 12.18 -3.05
C ASN A 122 14.33 11.25 -2.41
N ALA A 123 13.93 10.41 -1.47
CA ALA A 123 14.78 9.40 -0.83
C ALA A 123 14.81 8.05 -1.56
N ASN A 124 14.23 7.95 -2.76
CA ASN A 124 14.10 6.69 -3.51
C ASN A 124 13.33 5.60 -2.73
N LEU A 125 12.38 5.98 -1.90
CA LEU A 125 11.35 5.10 -1.38
C LEU A 125 10.14 5.09 -2.31
N LYS A 126 9.40 4.00 -2.30
CA LYS A 126 8.15 3.86 -3.06
C LYS A 126 6.98 4.13 -2.11
N PRO A 127 6.35 5.32 -2.15
CA PRO A 127 5.22 5.61 -1.30
C PRO A 127 3.99 4.78 -1.72
N ILE A 128 3.31 4.19 -0.73
CA ILE A 128 1.96 3.63 -0.85
C ILE A 128 1.02 4.66 -0.22
N VAL A 129 0.47 5.53 -1.05
CA VAL A 129 -0.40 6.63 -0.59
C VAL A 129 -1.82 6.13 -0.46
N CYS A 130 -2.36 6.18 0.76
CA CYS A 130 -3.69 5.71 1.10
C CYS A 130 -4.73 6.82 0.94
N ILE A 131 -5.82 6.48 0.26
CA ILE A 131 -7.00 7.33 0.05
C ILE A 131 -8.26 6.49 0.21
N GLY A 132 -9.36 7.10 0.67
CA GLY A 132 -10.62 6.38 0.81
C GLY A 132 -11.64 7.14 1.63
N GLU A 133 -12.89 6.80 1.42
CA GLU A 133 -14.05 7.42 2.06
C GLU A 133 -14.50 6.65 3.32
N THR A 134 -15.08 7.38 4.25
CA THR A 134 -15.79 6.86 5.40
C THR A 134 -17.16 6.31 5.01
N LEU A 135 -17.83 5.60 5.93
CA LEU A 135 -19.20 5.11 5.71
C LEU A 135 -20.17 6.28 5.51
N GLU A 136 -20.06 7.31 6.32
CA GLU A 136 -20.92 8.50 6.25
C GLU A 136 -20.78 9.20 4.88
N GLU A 137 -19.55 9.38 4.39
CA GLU A 137 -19.30 9.97 3.08
C GLU A 137 -19.85 9.11 1.95
N ARG A 138 -19.74 7.79 2.07
CA ARG A 138 -20.30 6.86 1.08
C ARG A 138 -21.84 6.91 1.05
N GLU A 139 -22.47 6.87 2.21
CA GLU A 139 -23.95 6.97 2.33
C GLU A 139 -24.47 8.32 1.85
N ALA A 140 -23.68 9.38 1.99
CA ALA A 140 -23.95 10.71 1.43
C ALA A 140 -23.66 10.85 -0.09
N GLY A 141 -23.21 9.78 -0.76
CA GLY A 141 -22.90 9.79 -2.19
C GLY A 141 -21.65 10.61 -2.57
N LYS A 142 -20.73 10.85 -1.60
CA LYS A 142 -19.55 11.72 -1.77
C LYS A 142 -18.26 10.99 -2.13
N VAL A 143 -18.32 9.71 -2.49
CA VAL A 143 -17.13 8.88 -2.77
C VAL A 143 -16.18 9.59 -3.74
N ASN A 144 -16.65 10.00 -4.90
CA ASN A 144 -15.83 10.61 -5.94
C ASN A 144 -15.25 11.97 -5.50
N GLU A 145 -16.01 12.77 -4.74
CA GLU A 145 -15.55 14.05 -4.21
C GLU A 145 -14.39 13.85 -3.21
N VAL A 146 -14.54 12.90 -2.29
CA VAL A 146 -13.53 12.56 -1.27
C VAL A 146 -12.27 12.03 -1.94
N ILE A 147 -12.39 11.04 -2.83
CA ILE A 147 -11.28 10.44 -3.57
C ILE A 147 -10.52 11.52 -4.36
N LYS A 148 -11.24 12.38 -5.07
CA LYS A 148 -10.64 13.48 -5.83
C LYS A 148 -9.87 14.43 -4.91
N THR A 149 -10.49 14.88 -3.83
CA THR A 149 -9.87 15.82 -2.87
C THR A 149 -8.60 15.25 -2.27
N GLN A 150 -8.65 14.00 -1.78
CA GLN A 150 -7.49 13.35 -1.18
C GLN A 150 -6.38 13.11 -2.21
N LEU A 151 -6.73 12.67 -3.42
CA LEU A 151 -5.76 12.41 -4.47
C LEU A 151 -5.07 13.69 -4.94
N GLU A 152 -5.84 14.73 -5.25
CA GLU A 152 -5.31 16.04 -5.64
C GLU A 152 -4.45 16.62 -4.53
N GLY A 153 -4.91 16.60 -3.26
CA GLY A 153 -4.16 17.13 -2.14
C GLY A 153 -2.87 16.37 -1.83
N ALA A 154 -2.90 15.03 -1.88
CA ALA A 154 -1.73 14.19 -1.58
C ALA A 154 -0.67 14.19 -2.71
N LEU A 155 -1.05 14.48 -3.96
CA LEU A 155 -0.17 14.40 -5.12
C LEU A 155 0.19 15.76 -5.75
N VAL A 156 -0.10 16.89 -5.10
CA VAL A 156 0.34 18.21 -5.59
C VAL A 156 1.84 18.19 -5.90
N GLY A 157 2.21 18.57 -7.14
CA GLY A 157 3.59 18.63 -7.58
C GLY A 157 4.27 17.28 -7.87
N VAL A 158 3.55 16.16 -7.72
CA VAL A 158 4.05 14.86 -8.20
C VAL A 158 3.95 14.81 -9.71
N THR A 159 5.04 14.44 -10.37
CA THR A 159 5.14 14.44 -11.83
C THR A 159 5.09 13.04 -12.43
N ALA A 160 4.99 12.95 -13.75
CA ALA A 160 4.94 11.69 -14.49
C ALA A 160 6.15 10.78 -14.23
N GLU A 161 7.31 11.34 -13.90
CA GLU A 161 8.55 10.60 -13.61
C GLU A 161 8.43 9.74 -12.34
N ALA A 162 7.54 10.10 -11.43
CA ALA A 162 7.30 9.34 -10.20
C ALA A 162 6.42 8.09 -10.42
N ALA A 163 5.81 7.92 -11.59
CA ALA A 163 4.78 6.90 -11.84
C ALA A 163 5.25 5.45 -11.55
N ASP A 164 6.50 5.13 -11.80
CA ASP A 164 7.06 3.78 -11.54
C ASP A 164 7.32 3.51 -10.04
N ALA A 165 7.46 4.58 -9.24
CA ALA A 165 7.66 4.50 -7.80
C ALA A 165 6.36 4.66 -7.00
N LEU A 166 5.44 5.48 -7.50
CA LEU A 166 4.17 5.76 -6.82
C LEU A 166 3.25 4.54 -6.81
N VAL A 167 2.69 4.26 -5.65
CA VAL A 167 1.62 3.28 -5.46
C VAL A 167 0.48 3.97 -4.72
N LEU A 168 -0.74 3.71 -5.12
CA LEU A 168 -1.93 4.13 -4.39
C LEU A 168 -2.57 2.93 -3.68
N ALA A 169 -3.24 3.17 -2.56
CA ALA A 169 -4.08 2.16 -1.91
C ALA A 169 -5.46 2.78 -1.67
N TYR A 170 -6.48 2.19 -2.29
CA TYR A 170 -7.86 2.57 -2.03
C TYR A 170 -8.39 1.83 -0.81
N GLU A 171 -8.71 2.57 0.22
CA GLU A 171 -9.23 2.09 1.48
C GLU A 171 -10.72 2.45 1.62
N PRO A 172 -11.68 1.56 1.29
CA PRO A 172 -13.06 1.74 1.73
C PRO A 172 -13.07 1.63 3.26
N VAL A 173 -12.95 2.77 3.99
CA VAL A 173 -12.71 2.79 5.45
C VAL A 173 -13.78 2.00 6.20
N TRP A 174 -15.03 2.04 5.71
CA TRP A 174 -16.16 1.28 6.23
C TRP A 174 -16.02 -0.25 6.09
N ALA A 175 -15.09 -0.73 5.27
CA ALA A 175 -14.81 -2.15 5.07
C ALA A 175 -13.49 -2.60 5.73
N ILE A 176 -12.84 -1.76 6.55
CA ILE A 176 -11.60 -2.09 7.26
C ILE A 176 -11.95 -2.57 8.67
N GLY A 177 -11.67 -3.85 8.96
CA GLY A 177 -11.84 -4.40 10.32
C GLY A 177 -13.30 -4.56 10.79
N THR A 178 -14.28 -4.21 9.99
CA THR A 178 -15.71 -4.24 10.35
C THR A 178 -16.41 -5.54 10.02
N GLY A 179 -15.74 -6.44 9.27
CA GLY A 179 -16.37 -7.64 8.70
C GLY A 179 -17.18 -7.38 7.42
N LYS A 180 -17.43 -6.12 7.06
CA LYS A 180 -18.00 -5.76 5.75
C LYS A 180 -16.91 -5.82 4.68
N THR A 181 -17.29 -6.15 3.45
CA THR A 181 -16.40 -6.16 2.28
C THR A 181 -17.08 -5.42 1.13
N ALA A 182 -16.32 -4.62 0.38
CA ALA A 182 -16.81 -4.14 -0.90
C ALA A 182 -16.90 -5.34 -1.87
N THR A 183 -17.90 -5.32 -2.77
CA THR A 183 -17.90 -6.29 -3.86
C THR A 183 -16.75 -5.97 -4.83
N PRO A 184 -16.27 -6.96 -5.62
CA PRO A 184 -15.23 -6.69 -6.62
C PRO A 184 -15.60 -5.56 -7.58
N GLU A 185 -16.87 -5.49 -7.99
CA GLU A 185 -17.38 -4.48 -8.90
C GLU A 185 -17.40 -3.08 -8.25
N MET A 186 -17.80 -2.98 -6.99
CA MET A 186 -17.75 -1.71 -6.24
C MET A 186 -16.31 -1.22 -6.06
N ALA A 187 -15.37 -2.12 -5.79
CA ALA A 187 -13.97 -1.78 -5.70
C ALA A 187 -13.41 -1.33 -7.05
N GLU A 188 -13.71 -2.06 -8.14
CA GLU A 188 -13.29 -1.72 -9.51
C GLU A 188 -13.80 -0.34 -9.94
N GLU A 189 -15.05 -0.01 -9.65
CA GLU A 189 -15.62 1.29 -9.99
C GLU A 189 -14.77 2.44 -9.41
N VAL A 190 -14.41 2.37 -8.14
CA VAL A 190 -13.57 3.41 -7.51
C VAL A 190 -12.12 3.36 -8.02
N HIS A 191 -11.55 2.18 -8.23
CA HIS A 191 -10.21 2.05 -8.82
C HIS A 191 -10.13 2.64 -10.23
N ALA A 192 -11.17 2.45 -11.05
CA ALA A 192 -11.26 3.05 -12.39
C ALA A 192 -11.34 4.58 -12.32
N GLU A 193 -12.12 5.12 -11.38
CA GLU A 193 -12.21 6.57 -11.16
C GLU A 193 -10.86 7.14 -10.69
N ILE A 194 -10.16 6.48 -9.75
CA ILE A 194 -8.82 6.88 -9.32
C ILE A 194 -7.87 6.95 -10.52
N ARG A 195 -7.89 5.96 -11.41
CA ARG A 195 -7.04 5.95 -12.60
C ARG A 195 -7.38 7.06 -13.58
N LEU A 196 -8.67 7.37 -13.73
CA LEU A 196 -9.12 8.49 -14.56
C LEU A 196 -8.63 9.83 -13.98
N LEU A 197 -8.75 10.04 -12.67
CA LEU A 197 -8.24 11.25 -11.98
C LEU A 197 -6.72 11.37 -12.13
N LEU A 198 -5.98 10.26 -11.98
CA LEU A 198 -4.53 10.23 -12.22
C LEU A 198 -4.18 10.68 -13.65
N THR A 199 -4.98 10.30 -14.64
CA THR A 199 -4.76 10.73 -16.03
C THR A 199 -4.77 12.25 -16.15
N GLY A 200 -5.65 12.92 -15.42
CA GLY A 200 -5.70 14.38 -15.36
C GLY A 200 -4.52 15.02 -14.62
N LEU A 201 -3.98 14.33 -13.62
CA LEU A 201 -2.91 14.86 -12.75
C LEU A 201 -1.50 14.68 -13.35
N ILE A 202 -1.20 13.49 -13.86
CA ILE A 202 0.16 13.11 -14.29
C ILE A 202 0.25 12.62 -15.74
N GLY A 203 -0.86 12.69 -16.48
CA GLY A 203 -0.95 12.24 -17.87
C GLY A 203 -1.26 10.76 -18.02
N ALA A 204 -1.90 10.38 -19.13
CA ALA A 204 -2.43 9.03 -19.36
C ALA A 204 -1.34 7.94 -19.32
N HIS A 205 -0.18 8.17 -19.94
CA HIS A 205 0.89 7.18 -19.98
C HIS A 205 1.47 6.90 -18.57
N ALA A 206 1.64 7.93 -17.74
CA ALA A 206 2.10 7.79 -16.38
C ALA A 206 1.03 7.13 -15.49
N ALA A 207 -0.24 7.56 -15.61
CA ALA A 207 -1.35 6.98 -14.87
C ALA A 207 -1.50 5.47 -15.10
N GLU A 208 -1.23 4.98 -16.33
CA GLU A 208 -1.27 3.54 -16.64
C GLU A 208 -0.15 2.73 -15.95
N LYS A 209 0.92 3.37 -15.47
CA LYS A 209 2.00 2.69 -14.74
C LYS A 209 1.78 2.61 -13.24
N VAL A 210 1.04 3.57 -12.66
CA VAL A 210 0.77 3.60 -11.22
C VAL A 210 -0.04 2.38 -10.80
N ARG A 211 0.45 1.64 -9.80
CA ARG A 211 -0.29 0.54 -9.21
C ARG A 211 -1.32 1.06 -8.22
N ILE A 212 -2.53 0.54 -8.30
CA ILE A 212 -3.61 0.87 -7.37
C ILE A 212 -4.00 -0.40 -6.61
N LEU A 213 -3.74 -0.42 -5.31
CA LEU A 213 -4.00 -1.55 -4.43
C LEU A 213 -5.38 -1.42 -3.79
N TYR A 214 -6.05 -2.54 -3.60
CA TYR A 214 -7.24 -2.59 -2.77
C TYR A 214 -6.85 -2.71 -1.30
N GLY A 215 -7.26 -1.74 -0.47
CA GLY A 215 -6.93 -1.63 0.96
C GLY A 215 -8.06 -2.06 1.90
N GLY A 216 -9.18 -2.52 1.38
CA GLY A 216 -10.26 -3.12 2.18
C GLY A 216 -9.96 -4.56 2.60
N SER A 217 -10.97 -5.25 3.12
CA SER A 217 -10.81 -6.64 3.57
C SER A 217 -10.58 -7.61 2.41
N MET A 218 -9.32 -7.95 2.15
CA MET A 218 -8.92 -9.00 1.20
C MET A 218 -8.48 -10.24 1.98
N LYS A 219 -9.04 -11.39 1.61
CA LYS A 219 -8.78 -12.71 2.19
C LYS A 219 -8.61 -13.73 1.07
N PRO A 220 -8.03 -14.92 1.34
CA PRO A 220 -7.89 -15.96 0.30
C PRO A 220 -9.19 -16.28 -0.45
N GLU A 221 -10.34 -16.21 0.23
CA GLU A 221 -11.64 -16.58 -0.33
C GLU A 221 -12.19 -15.57 -1.36
N ASN A 222 -11.76 -14.30 -1.31
CA ASN A 222 -12.21 -13.25 -2.23
C ASN A 222 -11.12 -12.68 -3.13
N ALA A 223 -9.87 -13.07 -2.92
CA ALA A 223 -8.71 -12.51 -3.60
C ALA A 223 -8.78 -12.67 -5.12
N ASP A 224 -9.07 -13.86 -5.63
CA ASP A 224 -9.12 -14.14 -7.07
C ASP A 224 -10.12 -13.21 -7.79
N LYS A 225 -11.29 -12.96 -7.19
CA LYS A 225 -12.33 -12.09 -7.77
C LYS A 225 -11.94 -10.60 -7.76
N LEU A 226 -11.29 -10.16 -6.68
CA LEU A 226 -10.79 -8.77 -6.57
C LEU A 226 -9.63 -8.54 -7.53
N LEU A 227 -8.64 -9.42 -7.53
CA LEU A 227 -7.44 -9.28 -8.36
C LEU A 227 -7.72 -9.49 -9.87
N ALA A 228 -8.83 -10.15 -10.23
CA ALA A 228 -9.24 -10.27 -11.62
C ALA A 228 -9.81 -8.96 -12.21
N GLN A 229 -10.06 -7.95 -11.38
CA GLN A 229 -10.56 -6.65 -11.83
C GLN A 229 -9.45 -5.86 -12.56
N LYS A 230 -9.83 -5.10 -13.60
CA LYS A 230 -8.91 -4.44 -14.52
C LYS A 230 -7.97 -3.42 -13.85
N ASN A 231 -8.48 -2.69 -12.87
CA ASN A 231 -7.76 -1.60 -12.23
C ASN A 231 -7.25 -1.92 -10.82
N ILE A 232 -7.44 -3.16 -10.34
CA ILE A 232 -6.91 -3.62 -9.05
C ILE A 232 -5.56 -4.32 -9.29
N ASP A 233 -4.48 -3.65 -8.91
CA ASP A 233 -3.10 -4.11 -9.16
C ASP A 233 -2.47 -4.79 -7.93
N GLY A 234 -3.29 -5.27 -7.01
CA GLY A 234 -2.83 -5.95 -5.79
C GLY A 234 -3.63 -5.57 -4.55
N GLY A 235 -3.02 -5.76 -3.38
CA GLY A 235 -3.67 -5.47 -2.11
C GLY A 235 -2.74 -4.91 -1.05
N LEU A 236 -3.28 -3.99 -0.23
CA LEU A 236 -2.68 -3.59 1.04
C LEU A 236 -3.39 -4.35 2.16
N ILE A 237 -2.73 -5.37 2.68
CA ILE A 237 -3.32 -6.45 3.48
C ILE A 237 -3.09 -6.19 4.98
N GLY A 238 -4.16 -6.09 5.76
CA GLY A 238 -4.08 -6.00 7.22
C GLY A 238 -4.02 -7.38 7.90
N GLY A 239 -5.09 -7.77 8.58
CA GLY A 239 -5.13 -8.97 9.43
C GLY A 239 -4.70 -10.29 8.78
N ALA A 240 -4.98 -10.50 7.50
CA ALA A 240 -4.52 -11.69 6.78
C ALA A 240 -2.99 -11.74 6.63
N ALA A 241 -2.29 -10.60 6.67
CA ALA A 241 -0.83 -10.53 6.61
C ALA A 241 -0.13 -10.95 7.91
N LEU A 242 -0.87 -11.10 9.01
CA LEU A 242 -0.34 -11.61 10.29
C LEU A 242 -0.31 -13.16 10.35
N LYS A 243 -0.71 -13.84 9.28
CA LYS A 243 -0.67 -15.30 9.14
C LYS A 243 0.03 -15.64 7.84
N ALA A 244 1.22 -16.23 7.92
CA ALA A 244 2.06 -16.50 6.75
C ALA A 244 1.34 -17.29 5.65
N ASN A 245 0.58 -18.35 6.01
CA ASN A 245 -0.19 -19.13 5.04
C ASN A 245 -1.29 -18.31 4.34
N SER A 246 -2.01 -17.46 5.08
CA SER A 246 -3.05 -16.60 4.50
C SER A 246 -2.43 -15.57 3.55
N PHE A 247 -1.30 -14.97 3.95
CA PHE A 247 -0.60 -13.99 3.13
C PHE A 247 -0.02 -14.63 1.85
N ALA A 248 0.61 -15.81 1.97
CA ALA A 248 1.13 -16.57 0.82
C ALA A 248 0.01 -16.95 -0.15
N ALA A 249 -1.16 -17.35 0.33
CA ALA A 249 -2.31 -17.67 -0.52
C ALA A 249 -2.76 -16.45 -1.36
N LEU A 250 -2.66 -15.22 -0.83
CA LEU A 250 -2.93 -13.99 -1.60
C LEU A 250 -1.88 -13.76 -2.69
N VAL A 251 -0.61 -14.06 -2.41
CA VAL A 251 0.46 -14.01 -3.41
C VAL A 251 0.22 -15.05 -4.52
N GLU A 252 -0.17 -16.27 -4.16
CA GLU A 252 -0.51 -17.33 -5.12
C GLU A 252 -1.70 -16.92 -6.01
N SER A 253 -2.74 -16.30 -5.45
CA SER A 253 -3.88 -15.76 -6.22
C SER A 253 -3.39 -14.76 -7.27
N ALA A 254 -2.52 -13.82 -6.89
CA ALA A 254 -1.95 -12.85 -7.81
C ALA A 254 -1.06 -13.52 -8.88
N GLN A 255 -0.28 -14.55 -8.53
CA GLN A 255 0.55 -15.29 -9.48
C GLN A 255 -0.25 -16.03 -10.56
N LYS A 256 -1.39 -16.63 -10.19
CA LYS A 256 -2.29 -17.29 -11.15
C LYS A 256 -2.80 -16.34 -12.22
N LEU A 257 -3.00 -15.07 -11.88
CA LEU A 257 -3.52 -14.03 -12.77
C LEU A 257 -2.43 -13.30 -13.56
N SER A 258 -1.16 -13.47 -13.17
CA SER A 258 0.00 -12.86 -13.85
C SER A 258 0.46 -13.63 -15.10
N LYS A 259 -0.08 -14.82 -15.35
CA LYS A 259 0.35 -15.74 -16.43
C LYS A 259 -0.41 -15.53 -17.72
#